data_b0a6a99a8ff8dd3cb1881c2788ba567c
#
_entry.id   b0a6a99a8ff8dd3cb1881c2788ba567c
#
_cell.length_a   1.000
_cell.length_b   1.000
_cell.length_c   1.000
_cell.angle_alpha   90.00
_cell.angle_beta   90.00
_cell.angle_gamma   90.00
#
_symmetry.space_group_name_H-M   'P 1'
#
loop_
_entity.id
_entity.type
_entity.pdbx_description
1 polymer ?
#
loop_
_entity_poly.entity_id
_entity_poly.type
_entity_poly.pdbx_seq_one_letter_code
_entity_poly.pdbx_strand_id
1 'polypeptide(L)'
;VAQIEIERDGGVLIVTMNRPQRFNAMTLTMFAQMADAWEELRNDDSLTCAILTGAEGNFSSGMDLRAMAGDADETGAIDVTKRLQEDPGFVYRGLLKNDRPNKPVIAAVEGVAFAGGTEILQGTDIRIAAQGARFAVSEAKRSLYPMGGSAVRLRRQIPYAWAVDILVSGRDITAEEALQIGLVSYVVPQGEALTKAREVAANVAACGPLAVEAIMQVLRATEHMSEEEAFAYEQPLGNAVFASEDAKEGPLAFKEKRPAVYKRK
;
A
#
# COMPACT_ATOMS: atom_id res chain seq x y z
N VAL A 1 -15.12 15.17 -11.33
CA VAL A 1 -15.02 13.82 -10.76
C VAL A 1 -13.80 13.84 -9.85
N ALA A 2 -13.92 13.27 -8.65
CA ALA A 2 -12.79 13.15 -7.72
C ALA A 2 -11.70 12.27 -8.34
N GLN A 3 -10.43 12.67 -8.22
CA GLN A 3 -9.30 11.88 -8.75
C GLN A 3 -8.92 10.71 -7.84
N ILE A 4 -9.24 10.79 -6.56
CA ILE A 4 -9.21 9.71 -5.58
C ILE A 4 -10.62 9.59 -5.00
N GLU A 5 -11.15 8.39 -4.98
CA GLU A 5 -12.39 8.07 -4.28
C GLU A 5 -12.07 7.36 -2.98
N ILE A 6 -12.71 7.79 -1.90
CA ILE A 6 -12.56 7.22 -0.57
C ILE A 6 -13.90 6.64 -0.15
N GLU A 7 -13.88 5.35 0.18
CA GLU A 7 -15.03 4.61 0.74
C GLU A 7 -14.63 4.03 2.10
N ARG A 8 -15.55 4.07 3.07
CA ARG A 8 -15.41 3.35 4.34
C ARG A 8 -16.35 2.15 4.34
N ASP A 9 -15.78 0.96 4.48
CA ASP A 9 -16.52 -0.29 4.59
C ASP A 9 -16.21 -0.93 5.97
N GLY A 10 -17.02 -0.61 6.96
CA GLY A 10 -16.72 -0.94 8.35
C GLY A 10 -15.38 -0.33 8.78
N GLY A 11 -14.46 -1.16 9.24
CA GLY A 11 -13.10 -0.77 9.64
C GLY A 11 -12.08 -0.70 8.49
N VAL A 12 -12.51 -0.76 7.23
CA VAL A 12 -11.64 -0.77 6.05
C VAL A 12 -11.76 0.55 5.28
N LEU A 13 -10.64 1.22 5.03
CA LEU A 13 -10.56 2.40 4.18
C LEU A 13 -10.22 1.98 2.75
N ILE A 14 -11.11 2.20 1.79
CA ILE A 14 -10.88 1.86 0.38
C ILE A 14 -10.51 3.13 -0.36
N VAL A 15 -9.31 3.14 -0.93
CA VAL A 15 -8.72 4.24 -1.68
C VAL A 15 -8.64 3.83 -3.14
N THR A 16 -9.45 4.47 -3.99
CA THR A 16 -9.51 4.16 -5.42
C THR A 16 -8.90 5.30 -6.24
N MET A 17 -7.86 5.01 -6.98
CA MET A 17 -7.31 5.91 -8.00
C MET A 17 -8.30 6.00 -9.15
N ASN A 18 -8.89 7.19 -9.39
CA ASN A 18 -10.02 7.36 -10.30
C ASN A 18 -9.74 8.35 -11.43
N ARG A 19 -8.83 7.96 -12.32
CA ARG A 19 -8.58 8.60 -13.62
C ARG A 19 -8.47 7.54 -14.72
N PRO A 20 -9.51 6.70 -14.93
CA PRO A 20 -9.43 5.53 -15.82
C PRO A 20 -9.10 5.91 -17.26
N GLN A 21 -9.54 7.06 -17.75
CA GLN A 21 -9.23 7.62 -19.09
C GLN A 21 -7.71 7.87 -19.29
N ARG A 22 -6.93 7.85 -18.22
CA ARG A 22 -5.46 7.98 -18.19
C ARG A 22 -4.78 6.77 -17.55
N PHE A 23 -5.43 5.61 -17.53
CA PHE A 23 -4.93 4.41 -16.84
C PHE A 23 -4.54 4.70 -15.38
N ASN A 24 -5.33 5.55 -14.71
CA ASN A 24 -5.08 6.00 -13.34
C ASN A 24 -3.68 6.58 -13.10
N ALA A 25 -3.16 7.33 -14.11
CA ALA A 25 -1.92 8.09 -13.96
C ALA A 25 -2.04 9.10 -12.83
N MET A 26 -1.05 9.14 -11.95
CA MET A 26 -1.09 9.90 -10.70
C MET A 26 -0.63 11.34 -10.91
N THR A 27 -1.43 12.27 -10.40
CA THR A 27 -1.15 13.71 -10.34
C THR A 27 -0.68 14.12 -8.94
N LEU A 28 -0.19 15.35 -8.81
CA LEU A 28 0.15 15.91 -7.48
C LEU A 28 -1.08 15.99 -6.58
N THR A 29 -2.27 16.28 -7.15
CA THR A 29 -3.54 16.26 -6.42
C THR A 29 -3.84 14.86 -5.85
N MET A 30 -3.64 13.81 -6.64
CA MET A 30 -3.83 12.43 -6.16
C MET A 30 -2.86 12.09 -5.04
N PHE A 31 -1.59 12.49 -5.14
CA PHE A 31 -0.63 12.27 -4.06
C PHE A 31 -1.04 12.99 -2.76
N ALA A 32 -1.55 14.22 -2.84
CA ALA A 32 -2.05 14.93 -1.67
C ALA A 32 -3.24 14.20 -1.04
N GLN A 33 -4.23 13.81 -1.85
CA GLN A 33 -5.41 13.07 -1.39
C GLN A 33 -5.05 11.70 -0.79
N MET A 34 -4.10 10.97 -1.40
CA MET A 34 -3.61 9.70 -0.84
C MET A 34 -2.85 9.93 0.47
N ALA A 35 -2.02 10.98 0.57
CA ALA A 35 -1.32 11.30 1.81
C ALA A 35 -2.30 11.58 2.96
N ASP A 36 -3.39 12.32 2.68
CA ASP A 36 -4.45 12.60 3.64
C ASP A 36 -5.19 11.31 4.04
N ALA A 37 -5.45 10.40 3.08
CA ALA A 37 -6.06 9.09 3.35
C ALA A 37 -5.17 8.20 4.25
N TRP A 38 -3.86 8.22 4.05
CA TRP A 38 -2.93 7.47 4.91
C TRP A 38 -2.82 8.08 6.31
N GLU A 39 -2.96 9.40 6.44
CA GLU A 39 -3.03 10.08 7.72
C GLU A 39 -4.34 9.76 8.44
N GLU A 40 -5.48 9.74 7.74
CA GLU A 40 -6.76 9.27 8.25
C GLU A 40 -6.66 7.83 8.77
N LEU A 41 -6.12 6.91 7.96
CA LEU A 41 -5.92 5.51 8.37
C LEU A 41 -5.08 5.41 9.65
N ARG A 42 -4.04 6.24 9.79
CA ARG A 42 -3.17 6.23 10.98
C ARG A 42 -3.90 6.70 12.23
N ASN A 43 -4.69 7.77 12.13
CA ASN A 43 -5.21 8.51 13.26
C ASN A 43 -6.62 8.08 13.68
N ASP A 44 -7.37 7.37 12.84
CA ASP A 44 -8.72 6.91 13.15
C ASP A 44 -8.69 5.48 13.69
N ASP A 45 -8.92 5.34 15.01
CA ASP A 45 -8.94 4.04 15.70
C ASP A 45 -10.05 3.11 15.25
N SER A 46 -11.08 3.60 14.57
CA SER A 46 -12.12 2.78 13.97
C SER A 46 -11.68 2.04 12.71
N LEU A 47 -10.58 2.50 12.07
CA LEU A 47 -9.99 1.87 10.89
C LEU A 47 -8.95 0.83 11.29
N THR A 48 -8.96 -0.33 10.66
CA THR A 48 -8.05 -1.46 10.91
C THR A 48 -7.03 -1.67 9.79
N CYS A 49 -7.41 -1.37 8.56
CA CYS A 49 -6.55 -1.48 7.37
C CYS A 49 -7.10 -0.63 6.23
N ALA A 50 -6.31 -0.52 5.15
CA ALA A 50 -6.79 0.06 3.90
C ALA A 50 -6.65 -0.89 2.72
N ILE A 51 -7.46 -0.66 1.68
CA ILE A 51 -7.31 -1.25 0.35
C ILE A 51 -6.99 -0.13 -0.63
N LEU A 52 -5.92 -0.29 -1.42
CA LEU A 52 -5.58 0.58 -2.53
C LEU A 52 -5.87 -0.13 -3.85
N THR A 53 -6.63 0.51 -4.72
CA THR A 53 -6.99 -0.03 -6.04
C THR A 53 -7.07 1.08 -7.09
N GLY A 54 -7.30 0.70 -8.35
CA GLY A 54 -7.58 1.62 -9.45
C GLY A 54 -8.93 1.35 -10.08
N ALA A 55 -9.58 2.40 -10.55
CA ALA A 55 -10.87 2.31 -11.24
C ALA A 55 -10.75 1.67 -12.63
N GLU A 56 -11.84 1.06 -13.09
CA GLU A 56 -12.06 0.57 -14.45
C GLU A 56 -10.94 -0.34 -15.00
N GLY A 57 -10.50 -1.31 -14.19
CA GLY A 57 -9.68 -2.43 -14.66
C GLY A 57 -8.18 -2.11 -14.86
N ASN A 58 -7.67 -1.00 -14.33
CA ASN A 58 -6.23 -0.75 -14.24
C ASN A 58 -5.86 -0.22 -12.86
N PHE A 59 -4.70 -0.63 -12.35
CA PHE A 59 -4.21 -0.10 -11.09
C PHE A 59 -3.67 1.32 -11.28
N SER A 60 -2.51 1.48 -11.94
CA SER A 60 -1.97 2.80 -12.28
C SER A 60 -0.82 2.67 -13.29
N SER A 61 -0.80 3.57 -14.27
CA SER A 61 0.33 3.69 -15.21
C SER A 61 1.52 4.52 -14.66
N GLY A 62 1.44 4.96 -13.41
CA GLY A 62 2.48 5.77 -12.76
C GLY A 62 2.20 7.26 -12.79
N MET A 63 3.27 8.07 -12.69
CA MET A 63 3.13 9.52 -12.68
C MET A 63 2.66 10.06 -14.03
N ASP A 64 1.76 11.05 -14.02
CA ASP A 64 1.27 11.69 -15.23
C ASP A 64 2.37 12.57 -15.86
N LEU A 65 3.04 12.02 -16.90
CA LEU A 65 4.13 12.70 -17.60
C LEU A 65 3.68 13.94 -18.36
N ARG A 66 2.40 14.06 -18.72
CA ARG A 66 1.87 15.26 -19.39
C ARG A 66 1.79 16.41 -18.40
N ALA A 67 1.29 16.15 -17.19
CA ALA A 67 1.32 17.12 -16.10
C ALA A 67 2.76 17.60 -15.81
N MET A 68 3.74 16.70 -15.82
CA MET A 68 5.16 17.06 -15.71
C MET A 68 5.66 17.91 -16.89
N ALA A 69 5.12 17.74 -18.09
CA ALA A 69 5.46 18.52 -19.27
C ALA A 69 4.74 19.87 -19.37
N GLY A 70 3.89 20.21 -18.38
CA GLY A 70 3.20 21.50 -18.31
C GLY A 70 1.78 21.51 -18.89
N ASP A 71 1.22 20.35 -19.24
CA ASP A 71 -0.19 20.26 -19.63
C ASP A 71 -1.07 20.49 -18.39
N ALA A 72 -1.82 21.60 -18.39
CA ALA A 72 -2.63 22.05 -17.26
C ALA A 72 -3.98 21.31 -17.11
N ASP A 73 -3.97 19.99 -17.09
CA ASP A 73 -5.20 19.18 -16.89
C ASP A 73 -5.39 18.76 -15.42
N GLU A 74 -4.79 19.50 -14.48
CA GLU A 74 -4.97 19.31 -13.05
C GLU A 74 -6.12 20.17 -12.52
N THR A 75 -7.34 19.77 -12.82
CA THR A 75 -8.53 20.31 -12.13
C THR A 75 -8.73 19.57 -10.81
N GLY A 76 -7.94 19.93 -9.80
CA GLY A 76 -8.06 19.35 -8.46
C GLY A 76 -8.70 20.33 -7.47
N ALA A 77 -9.43 19.81 -6.48
CA ALA A 77 -10.00 20.59 -5.37
C ALA A 77 -8.92 21.11 -4.38
N ILE A 78 -7.66 20.72 -4.57
CA ILE A 78 -6.53 21.05 -3.69
C ILE A 78 -5.63 22.07 -4.41
N ASP A 79 -5.30 23.17 -3.73
CA ASP A 79 -4.22 24.05 -4.16
C ASP A 79 -2.86 23.38 -3.93
N VAL A 80 -2.43 22.64 -4.95
CA VAL A 80 -1.20 21.85 -4.90
C VAL A 80 0.03 22.73 -4.72
N THR A 81 0.03 23.95 -5.27
CA THR A 81 1.15 24.90 -5.14
C THR A 81 1.33 25.30 -3.68
N LYS A 82 0.24 25.65 -3.01
CA LYS A 82 0.24 25.94 -1.58
C LYS A 82 0.66 24.73 -0.77
N ARG A 83 0.11 23.53 -1.06
CA ARG A 83 0.46 22.28 -0.37
C ARG A 83 1.95 21.95 -0.49
N LEU A 84 2.57 22.16 -1.66
CA LEU A 84 4.02 21.94 -1.86
C LEU A 84 4.88 22.86 -1.00
N GLN A 85 4.42 24.10 -0.75
CA GLN A 85 5.14 25.05 0.10
C GLN A 85 5.03 24.69 1.59
N GLU A 86 3.83 24.28 2.04
CA GLU A 86 3.56 23.98 3.44
C GLU A 86 4.06 22.59 3.85
N ASP A 87 4.02 21.63 2.93
CA ASP A 87 4.28 20.23 3.20
C ASP A 87 4.89 19.52 1.97
N PRO A 88 6.13 19.81 1.61
CA PRO A 88 6.76 19.24 0.39
C PRO A 88 6.89 17.70 0.42
N GLY A 89 6.74 17.08 1.59
CA GLY A 89 6.84 15.64 1.77
C GLY A 89 5.59 14.85 1.37
N PHE A 90 4.46 15.50 1.10
CA PHE A 90 3.20 14.81 0.85
C PHE A 90 3.26 13.85 -0.36
N VAL A 91 4.02 14.19 -1.41
CA VAL A 91 4.18 13.35 -2.60
C VAL A 91 4.71 11.96 -2.21
N TYR A 92 5.76 11.93 -1.40
CA TYR A 92 6.36 10.66 -0.95
C TYR A 92 5.52 9.93 0.09
N ARG A 93 4.75 10.65 0.92
CA ARG A 93 3.76 10.02 1.80
C ARG A 93 2.63 9.42 0.99
N GLY A 94 2.10 10.15 0.00
CA GLY A 94 1.09 9.62 -0.92
C GLY A 94 1.54 8.33 -1.60
N LEU A 95 2.82 8.22 -1.96
CA LEU A 95 3.46 7.02 -2.51
C LEU A 95 3.82 5.94 -1.46
N LEU A 96 3.48 6.12 -0.19
CA LEU A 96 3.90 5.21 0.89
C LEU A 96 5.43 5.01 0.94
N LYS A 97 6.21 6.01 0.51
CA LYS A 97 7.66 5.88 0.42
C LYS A 97 8.35 6.10 1.78
N ASN A 98 8.18 7.26 2.37
CA ASN A 98 8.95 7.67 3.55
C ASN A 98 8.19 7.44 4.85
N ASP A 99 6.86 7.43 4.78
CA ASP A 99 5.98 7.35 5.92
C ASP A 99 4.78 6.46 5.60
N ARG A 100 4.70 5.33 6.28
CA ARG A 100 3.62 4.35 6.12
C ARG A 100 2.81 4.27 7.41
N PRO A 101 1.47 4.17 7.33
CA PRO A 101 0.64 3.95 8.53
C PRO A 101 1.00 2.62 9.20
N ASN A 102 0.92 2.52 10.53
CA ASN A 102 1.17 1.27 11.26
C ASN A 102 0.06 0.22 11.06
N LYS A 103 -0.95 0.54 10.28
CA LYS A 103 -2.01 -0.37 9.87
C LYS A 103 -1.73 -0.92 8.48
N PRO A 104 -2.12 -2.16 8.16
CA PRO A 104 -1.86 -2.76 6.86
C PRO A 104 -2.52 -2.01 5.70
N VAL A 105 -1.81 -1.90 4.58
CA VAL A 105 -2.35 -1.45 3.30
C VAL A 105 -2.30 -2.61 2.32
N ILE A 106 -3.47 -2.99 1.81
CA ILE A 106 -3.67 -4.10 0.89
C ILE A 106 -3.81 -3.53 -0.52
N ALA A 107 -3.06 -4.03 -1.50
CA ALA A 107 -3.22 -3.62 -2.89
C ALA A 107 -4.09 -4.63 -3.65
N ALA A 108 -5.06 -4.11 -4.41
CA ALA A 108 -5.87 -4.87 -5.36
C ALA A 108 -5.55 -4.39 -6.79
N VAL A 109 -4.83 -5.21 -7.55
CA VAL A 109 -4.23 -4.83 -8.83
C VAL A 109 -4.95 -5.50 -9.98
N GLU A 110 -5.64 -4.72 -10.78
CA GLU A 110 -6.12 -5.10 -12.11
C GLU A 110 -5.23 -4.45 -13.18
N GLY A 111 -5.14 -5.06 -14.35
CA GLY A 111 -4.47 -4.51 -15.53
C GLY A 111 -3.03 -4.07 -15.26
N VAL A 112 -2.72 -2.79 -15.48
CA VAL A 112 -1.34 -2.31 -15.38
C VAL A 112 -1.02 -1.65 -14.04
N ALA A 113 0.16 -1.98 -13.50
CA ALA A 113 0.84 -1.27 -12.43
C ALA A 113 2.24 -0.92 -12.94
N PHE A 114 2.43 0.27 -13.54
CA PHE A 114 3.68 0.67 -14.19
C PHE A 114 4.32 1.86 -13.51
N ALA A 115 5.64 1.95 -13.57
CA ALA A 115 6.44 3.05 -13.05
C ALA A 115 6.04 3.38 -11.58
N GLY A 116 5.60 4.62 -11.29
CA GLY A 116 5.08 5.00 -9.98
C GLY A 116 3.96 4.10 -9.46
N GLY A 117 3.18 3.42 -10.33
CA GLY A 117 2.18 2.42 -9.95
C GLY A 117 2.81 1.16 -9.32
N THR A 118 3.95 0.67 -9.86
CA THR A 118 4.73 -0.38 -9.20
C THR A 118 5.47 0.16 -7.96
N GLU A 119 5.83 1.42 -7.94
CA GLU A 119 6.52 2.03 -6.80
C GLU A 119 5.61 2.13 -5.57
N ILE A 120 4.36 2.64 -5.73
CA ILE A 120 3.41 2.68 -4.62
C ILE A 120 3.02 1.26 -4.16
N LEU A 121 2.90 0.32 -5.09
CA LEU A 121 2.65 -1.09 -4.77
C LEU A 121 3.68 -1.65 -3.78
N GLN A 122 4.96 -1.33 -3.96
CA GLN A 122 6.03 -1.75 -3.04
C GLN A 122 5.92 -1.13 -1.65
N GLY A 123 5.13 -0.09 -1.49
CA GLY A 123 4.79 0.53 -0.21
C GLY A 123 3.65 -0.18 0.53
N THR A 124 2.85 -0.98 -0.17
CA THR A 124 1.77 -1.79 0.42
C THR A 124 2.29 -3.09 1.02
N ASP A 125 1.49 -3.74 1.85
CA ASP A 125 1.92 -4.86 2.70
C ASP A 125 1.43 -6.22 2.16
N ILE A 126 0.20 -6.30 1.68
CA ILE A 126 -0.38 -7.51 1.07
C ILE A 126 -0.85 -7.15 -0.33
N ARG A 127 -0.52 -7.98 -1.32
CA ARG A 127 -0.72 -7.63 -2.72
C ARG A 127 -1.44 -8.72 -3.46
N ILE A 128 -2.60 -8.37 -4.05
CA ILE A 128 -3.43 -9.24 -4.86
C ILE A 128 -3.33 -8.75 -6.31
N ALA A 129 -3.00 -9.62 -7.24
CA ALA A 129 -3.02 -9.36 -8.67
C ALA A 129 -4.12 -10.15 -9.35
N ALA A 130 -4.80 -9.54 -10.31
CA ALA A 130 -5.63 -10.28 -11.23
C ALA A 130 -4.78 -11.00 -12.29
N GLN A 131 -5.28 -12.11 -12.83
CA GLN A 131 -4.72 -12.73 -14.03
C GLN A 131 -4.67 -11.70 -15.16
N GLY A 132 -3.56 -11.65 -15.87
CA GLY A 132 -3.31 -10.62 -16.89
C GLY A 132 -2.78 -9.29 -16.36
N ALA A 133 -2.68 -9.09 -15.05
CA ALA A 133 -2.00 -7.92 -14.51
C ALA A 133 -0.52 -7.90 -14.90
N ARG A 134 0.01 -6.68 -15.14
CA ARG A 134 1.38 -6.44 -15.58
C ARG A 134 2.05 -5.42 -14.68
N PHE A 135 3.32 -5.65 -14.35
CA PHE A 135 4.11 -4.78 -13.48
C PHE A 135 5.38 -4.35 -14.19
N ALA A 136 5.77 -3.08 -14.09
CA ALA A 136 7.01 -2.58 -14.65
C ALA A 136 7.55 -1.38 -13.87
N VAL A 137 8.88 -1.27 -13.82
CA VAL A 137 9.59 -0.05 -13.41
C VAL A 137 10.36 0.42 -14.64
N SER A 138 9.72 1.23 -15.48
CA SER A 138 10.16 1.51 -16.84
C SER A 138 10.84 2.87 -17.01
N GLU A 139 11.17 3.55 -15.94
CA GLU A 139 11.77 4.88 -15.91
C GLU A 139 13.09 4.93 -16.69
N ALA A 140 13.93 3.91 -16.57
CA ALA A 140 15.22 3.82 -17.27
C ALA A 140 15.09 3.89 -18.81
N LYS A 141 13.99 3.39 -19.38
CA LYS A 141 13.70 3.50 -20.84
C LYS A 141 13.52 4.96 -21.30
N ARG A 142 13.33 5.90 -20.37
CA ARG A 142 13.13 7.33 -20.63
C ARG A 142 14.21 8.20 -20.00
N SER A 143 15.36 7.60 -19.62
CA SER A 143 16.44 8.27 -18.88
C SER A 143 15.94 8.94 -17.58
N LEU A 144 14.92 8.37 -16.94
CA LEU A 144 14.41 8.78 -15.66
C LEU A 144 14.84 7.79 -14.57
N TYR A 145 14.81 8.25 -13.33
CA TYR A 145 15.11 7.44 -12.15
C TYR A 145 13.81 7.16 -11.36
N PRO A 146 13.59 5.93 -10.86
CA PRO A 146 12.41 5.59 -10.07
C PRO A 146 12.48 6.19 -8.66
N MET A 147 12.05 7.44 -8.54
CA MET A 147 12.14 8.23 -7.30
C MET A 147 11.14 7.79 -6.22
N GLY A 148 10.12 7.01 -6.56
CA GLY A 148 9.13 6.49 -5.62
C GLY A 148 9.66 5.36 -4.72
N GLY A 149 10.88 4.86 -4.97
CA GLY A 149 11.59 3.98 -4.05
C GLY A 149 11.97 2.61 -4.58
N SER A 150 11.65 2.27 -5.84
CA SER A 150 11.90 0.93 -6.40
C SER A 150 13.35 0.50 -6.36
N ALA A 151 14.30 1.40 -6.62
CA ALA A 151 15.73 1.07 -6.60
C ALA A 151 16.23 0.62 -5.20
N VAL A 152 15.51 0.98 -4.15
CA VAL A 152 15.83 0.58 -2.77
C VAL A 152 15.01 -0.62 -2.33
N ARG A 153 13.67 -0.56 -2.56
CA ARG A 153 12.73 -1.56 -2.02
C ARG A 153 12.71 -2.86 -2.81
N LEU A 154 12.74 -2.78 -4.15
CA LEU A 154 12.50 -3.96 -4.96
C LEU A 154 13.52 -5.06 -4.65
N ARG A 155 14.82 -4.71 -4.57
CA ARG A 155 15.89 -5.67 -4.23
C ARG A 155 15.76 -6.31 -2.83
N ARG A 156 14.94 -5.73 -1.94
CA ARG A 156 14.68 -6.25 -0.59
C ARG A 156 13.46 -7.15 -0.56
N GLN A 157 12.58 -7.02 -1.54
CA GLN A 157 11.30 -7.73 -1.61
C GLN A 157 11.34 -8.93 -2.56
N ILE A 158 12.21 -8.89 -3.57
CA ILE A 158 12.36 -9.98 -4.57
C ILE A 158 13.85 -10.33 -4.76
N PRO A 159 14.18 -11.49 -5.36
CA PRO A 159 15.56 -11.86 -5.66
C PRO A 159 16.29 -10.79 -6.49
N TYR A 160 17.57 -10.55 -6.15
CA TYR A 160 18.39 -9.46 -6.73
C TYR A 160 18.43 -9.46 -8.26
N ALA A 161 18.61 -10.64 -8.90
CA ALA A 161 18.68 -10.73 -10.35
C ALA A 161 17.37 -10.28 -11.03
N TRP A 162 16.21 -10.60 -10.46
CA TRP A 162 14.92 -10.12 -10.92
C TRP A 162 14.76 -8.61 -10.73
N ALA A 163 15.19 -8.09 -9.58
CA ALA A 163 15.14 -6.64 -9.33
C ALA A 163 15.99 -5.86 -10.34
N VAL A 164 17.22 -6.34 -10.65
CA VAL A 164 18.09 -5.72 -11.65
C VAL A 164 17.47 -5.80 -13.05
N ASP A 165 16.96 -6.96 -13.44
CA ASP A 165 16.34 -7.14 -14.75
C ASP A 165 15.16 -6.18 -14.95
N ILE A 166 14.23 -6.11 -13.99
CA ILE A 166 13.08 -5.20 -14.04
C ILE A 166 13.52 -3.72 -14.08
N LEU A 167 14.44 -3.33 -13.20
CA LEU A 167 14.84 -1.92 -13.06
C LEU A 167 15.70 -1.41 -14.19
N VAL A 168 16.63 -2.23 -14.70
CA VAL A 168 17.64 -1.78 -15.67
C VAL A 168 17.16 -1.98 -17.11
N SER A 169 16.47 -3.09 -17.41
CA SER A 169 15.87 -3.31 -18.72
C SER A 169 14.53 -2.57 -18.88
N GLY A 170 13.87 -2.27 -17.76
CA GLY A 170 12.52 -1.68 -17.75
C GLY A 170 11.46 -2.61 -18.34
N ARG A 171 11.75 -3.94 -18.43
CA ARG A 171 10.75 -4.89 -18.92
C ARG A 171 9.57 -4.98 -17.95
N ASP A 172 8.44 -5.38 -18.44
CA ASP A 172 7.30 -5.74 -17.62
C ASP A 172 7.31 -7.23 -17.29
N ILE A 173 6.68 -7.59 -16.19
CA ILE A 173 6.45 -8.95 -15.72
C ILE A 173 4.97 -9.26 -15.60
N THR A 174 4.61 -10.52 -15.74
CA THR A 174 3.23 -11.00 -15.58
C THR A 174 2.84 -11.15 -14.12
N ALA A 175 1.56 -11.36 -13.86
CA ALA A 175 1.05 -11.68 -12.52
C ALA A 175 1.65 -12.99 -11.98
N GLU A 176 1.84 -13.99 -12.85
CA GLU A 176 2.44 -15.29 -12.52
C GLU A 176 3.92 -15.15 -12.16
N GLU A 177 4.69 -14.39 -12.96
CA GLU A 177 6.09 -14.06 -12.62
C GLU A 177 6.16 -13.30 -11.28
N ALA A 178 5.26 -12.32 -11.07
CA ALA A 178 5.18 -11.54 -9.84
C ALA A 178 4.88 -12.42 -8.62
N LEU A 179 4.00 -13.42 -8.75
CA LEU A 179 3.74 -14.41 -7.70
C LEU A 179 4.96 -15.30 -7.46
N GLN A 180 5.58 -15.80 -8.52
CA GLN A 180 6.75 -16.67 -8.43
C GLN A 180 7.92 -16.03 -7.68
N ILE A 181 8.14 -14.73 -7.87
CA ILE A 181 9.24 -13.99 -7.22
C ILE A 181 8.86 -13.35 -5.88
N GLY A 182 7.61 -13.49 -5.45
CA GLY A 182 7.12 -12.94 -4.18
C GLY A 182 6.79 -11.43 -4.23
N LEU A 183 6.66 -10.83 -5.40
CA LEU A 183 6.22 -9.42 -5.51
C LEU A 183 4.75 -9.28 -5.13
N VAL A 184 3.91 -10.27 -5.44
CA VAL A 184 2.51 -10.35 -5.03
C VAL A 184 2.25 -11.61 -4.23
N SER A 185 1.22 -11.58 -3.36
CA SER A 185 0.86 -12.68 -2.46
C SER A 185 -0.17 -13.63 -3.08
N TYR A 186 -1.00 -13.12 -3.99
CA TYR A 186 -2.12 -13.85 -4.61
C TYR A 186 -2.26 -13.46 -6.07
N VAL A 187 -2.66 -14.45 -6.90
CA VAL A 187 -3.18 -14.23 -8.25
C VAL A 187 -4.58 -14.80 -8.32
N VAL A 188 -5.54 -14.00 -8.77
CA VAL A 188 -6.96 -14.32 -8.84
C VAL A 188 -7.51 -14.09 -10.26
N PRO A 189 -8.68 -14.61 -10.63
CA PRO A 189 -9.31 -14.29 -11.91
C PRO A 189 -9.46 -12.79 -12.15
N GLN A 190 -9.46 -12.38 -13.40
CA GLN A 190 -9.66 -10.98 -13.79
C GLN A 190 -11.00 -10.45 -13.26
N GLY A 191 -10.96 -9.24 -12.67
CA GLY A 191 -12.11 -8.59 -12.03
C GLY A 191 -12.32 -8.98 -10.57
N GLU A 192 -11.52 -9.91 -10.01
CA GLU A 192 -11.70 -10.40 -8.63
C GLU A 192 -10.66 -9.88 -7.63
N ALA A 193 -9.73 -9.02 -8.06
CA ALA A 193 -8.68 -8.54 -7.17
C ALA A 193 -9.24 -7.77 -5.96
N LEU A 194 -10.23 -6.90 -6.17
CA LEU A 194 -10.86 -6.14 -5.08
C LEU A 194 -11.70 -7.06 -4.16
N THR A 195 -12.40 -8.04 -4.71
CA THR A 195 -13.15 -9.04 -3.92
C THR A 195 -12.21 -9.80 -2.98
N LYS A 196 -11.08 -10.27 -3.50
CA LYS A 196 -10.06 -10.96 -2.68
C LYS A 196 -9.41 -10.02 -1.65
N ALA A 197 -9.19 -8.76 -2.00
CA ALA A 197 -8.66 -7.77 -1.07
C ALA A 197 -9.62 -7.50 0.10
N ARG A 198 -10.93 -7.43 -0.16
CA ARG A 198 -11.96 -7.31 0.88
C ARG A 198 -12.00 -8.54 1.80
N GLU A 199 -11.85 -9.76 1.25
CA GLU A 199 -11.71 -10.98 2.06
C GLU A 199 -10.49 -10.93 2.99
N VAL A 200 -9.33 -10.53 2.45
CA VAL A 200 -8.09 -10.37 3.24
C VAL A 200 -8.25 -9.28 4.31
N ALA A 201 -8.86 -8.14 3.95
CA ALA A 201 -9.13 -7.05 4.88
C ALA A 201 -10.07 -7.49 6.02
N ALA A 202 -11.09 -8.29 5.72
CA ALA A 202 -11.98 -8.86 6.74
C ALA A 202 -11.21 -9.76 7.73
N ASN A 203 -10.26 -10.57 7.24
CA ASN A 203 -9.41 -11.39 8.10
C ASN A 203 -8.50 -10.52 8.98
N VAL A 204 -7.95 -9.42 8.45
CA VAL A 204 -7.16 -8.45 9.25
C VAL A 204 -8.04 -7.78 10.31
N ALA A 205 -9.25 -7.34 9.94
CA ALA A 205 -10.18 -6.67 10.84
C ALA A 205 -10.68 -7.58 11.99
N ALA A 206 -10.66 -8.90 11.79
CA ALA A 206 -10.99 -9.88 12.83
C ALA A 206 -9.86 -10.11 13.85
N CYS A 207 -8.66 -9.59 13.60
CA CYS A 207 -7.52 -9.69 14.51
C CYS A 207 -7.51 -8.56 15.55
N GLY A 208 -6.82 -8.79 16.68
CA GLY A 208 -6.62 -7.76 17.71
C GLY A 208 -5.83 -6.57 17.16
N PRO A 209 -6.39 -5.36 17.13
CA PRO A 209 -5.79 -4.22 16.44
C PRO A 209 -4.44 -3.80 17.03
N LEU A 210 -4.30 -3.84 18.36
CA LEU A 210 -3.02 -3.53 19.02
C LEU A 210 -1.91 -4.52 18.62
N ALA A 211 -2.25 -5.81 18.49
CA ALA A 211 -1.30 -6.83 18.05
C ALA A 211 -0.90 -6.62 16.59
N VAL A 212 -1.86 -6.34 15.69
CA VAL A 212 -1.59 -6.07 14.27
C VAL A 212 -0.65 -4.87 14.13
N GLU A 213 -0.92 -3.77 14.83
CA GLU A 213 -0.09 -2.55 14.75
C GLU A 213 1.33 -2.78 15.30
N ALA A 214 1.45 -3.48 16.43
CA ALA A 214 2.76 -3.83 17.00
C ALA A 214 3.56 -4.72 16.03
N ILE A 215 2.95 -5.73 15.42
CA ILE A 215 3.57 -6.58 14.42
C ILE A 215 4.02 -5.75 13.21
N MET A 216 3.15 -4.87 12.67
CA MET A 216 3.50 -4.01 11.54
C MET A 216 4.66 -3.07 11.86
N GLN A 217 4.70 -2.53 13.07
CA GLN A 217 5.80 -1.69 13.54
C GLN A 217 7.11 -2.47 13.62
N VAL A 218 7.11 -3.66 14.20
CA VAL A 218 8.30 -4.53 14.30
C VAL A 218 8.82 -4.89 12.92
N LEU A 219 7.97 -5.44 12.04
CA LEU A 219 8.35 -5.87 10.68
C LEU A 219 9.04 -4.74 9.88
N ARG A 220 8.60 -3.50 10.06
CA ARG A 220 9.16 -2.35 9.31
C ARG A 220 10.40 -1.76 9.96
N ALA A 221 10.45 -1.70 11.30
CA ALA A 221 11.57 -1.09 12.01
C ALA A 221 12.81 -1.97 12.00
N THR A 222 12.62 -3.30 12.02
CA THR A 222 13.72 -4.25 12.24
C THR A 222 14.36 -4.78 10.95
N GLU A 223 13.90 -4.35 9.78
CA GLU A 223 14.37 -4.84 8.46
C GLU A 223 15.90 -4.80 8.27
N HIS A 224 16.59 -3.93 9.01
CA HIS A 224 18.05 -3.71 8.90
C HIS A 224 18.81 -4.00 10.19
N MET A 225 18.12 -4.50 11.23
CA MET A 225 18.70 -4.84 12.52
C MET A 225 19.24 -6.27 12.53
N SER A 226 20.19 -6.57 13.40
CA SER A 226 20.49 -7.94 13.76
C SER A 226 19.32 -8.58 14.50
N GLU A 227 19.26 -9.92 14.53
CA GLU A 227 18.17 -10.63 15.21
C GLU A 227 18.09 -10.28 16.71
N GLU A 228 19.25 -10.11 17.37
CA GLU A 228 19.33 -9.69 18.77
C GLU A 228 18.77 -8.29 19.00
N GLU A 229 19.13 -7.33 18.15
CA GLU A 229 18.59 -5.96 18.20
C GLU A 229 17.09 -5.95 17.91
N ALA A 230 16.64 -6.76 16.94
CA ALA A 230 15.23 -6.88 16.58
C ALA A 230 14.39 -7.45 17.74
N PHE A 231 14.86 -8.50 18.41
CA PHE A 231 14.19 -9.05 19.61
C PHE A 231 14.16 -8.05 20.77
N ALA A 232 15.24 -7.29 20.98
CA ALA A 232 15.24 -6.23 21.99
C ALA A 232 14.25 -5.09 21.66
N TYR A 233 14.08 -4.78 20.36
CA TYR A 233 13.10 -3.79 19.90
C TYR A 233 11.64 -4.28 20.03
N GLU A 234 11.34 -5.54 19.69
CA GLU A 234 9.97 -6.07 19.76
C GLU A 234 9.46 -6.29 21.19
N GLN A 235 10.35 -6.63 22.13
CA GLN A 235 9.97 -7.03 23.47
C GLN A 235 9.05 -6.03 24.20
N PRO A 236 9.34 -4.71 24.27
CA PRO A 236 8.43 -3.77 24.92
C PRO A 236 7.08 -3.65 24.19
N LEU A 237 7.04 -3.78 22.88
CA LEU A 237 5.82 -3.74 22.08
C LEU A 237 4.93 -4.96 22.36
N GLY A 238 5.53 -6.16 22.35
CA GLY A 238 4.83 -7.39 22.69
C GLY A 238 4.31 -7.38 24.12
N ASN A 239 5.11 -6.91 25.10
CA ASN A 239 4.70 -6.78 26.48
C ASN A 239 3.49 -5.83 26.65
N ALA A 240 3.46 -4.73 25.92
CA ALA A 240 2.33 -3.79 25.93
C ALA A 240 1.05 -4.46 25.40
N VAL A 241 1.14 -5.23 24.31
CA VAL A 241 0.02 -6.01 23.77
C VAL A 241 -0.49 -7.03 24.80
N PHE A 242 0.40 -7.80 25.42
CA PHE A 242 0.01 -8.80 26.44
C PHE A 242 -0.59 -8.18 27.71
N ALA A 243 -0.26 -6.93 28.04
CA ALA A 243 -0.82 -6.23 29.17
C ALA A 243 -2.23 -5.65 28.91
N SER A 244 -2.68 -5.64 27.65
CA SER A 244 -3.96 -5.06 27.23
C SER A 244 -5.18 -5.85 27.69
N GLU A 245 -6.36 -5.22 27.69
CA GLU A 245 -7.64 -5.92 27.88
C GLU A 245 -7.96 -6.85 26.69
N ASP A 246 -7.58 -6.44 25.49
CA ASP A 246 -7.77 -7.21 24.26
C ASP A 246 -7.01 -8.55 24.29
N ALA A 247 -5.86 -8.61 24.98
CA ALA A 247 -5.11 -9.84 25.19
C ALA A 247 -5.85 -10.85 26.09
N LYS A 248 -6.78 -10.41 26.91
CA LYS A 248 -7.64 -11.27 27.74
C LYS A 248 -8.90 -11.70 26.98
N GLU A 249 -9.43 -10.81 26.16
CA GLU A 249 -10.63 -11.05 25.34
C GLU A 249 -10.39 -12.18 24.31
N GLY A 250 -9.25 -12.18 23.63
CA GLY A 250 -8.94 -13.19 22.59
C GLY A 250 -9.09 -14.63 23.10
N PRO A 251 -8.33 -15.06 24.14
CA PRO A 251 -8.47 -16.39 24.73
C PRO A 251 -9.86 -16.70 25.32
N LEU A 252 -10.53 -15.69 25.89
CA LEU A 252 -11.88 -15.84 26.43
C LEU A 252 -12.89 -16.12 25.32
N ALA A 253 -12.90 -15.34 24.27
CA ALA A 253 -13.77 -15.53 23.11
C ALA A 253 -13.55 -16.90 22.45
N PHE A 254 -12.29 -17.32 22.34
CA PHE A 254 -11.93 -18.66 21.84
C PHE A 254 -12.52 -19.77 22.71
N LYS A 255 -12.38 -19.67 24.03
CA LYS A 255 -12.96 -20.64 24.99
C LYS A 255 -14.48 -20.69 24.89
N GLU A 256 -15.12 -19.54 24.71
CA GLU A 256 -16.58 -19.39 24.62
C GLU A 256 -17.13 -19.67 23.22
N LYS A 257 -16.26 -19.94 22.23
CA LYS A 257 -16.63 -20.20 20.81
C LYS A 257 -17.47 -19.06 20.20
N ARG A 258 -17.13 -17.82 20.50
CA ARG A 258 -17.74 -16.62 19.94
C ARG A 258 -16.70 -15.73 19.25
N PRO A 259 -17.12 -14.82 18.37
CA PRO A 259 -16.23 -13.78 17.86
C PRO A 259 -15.67 -12.92 19.02
N ALA A 260 -14.40 -12.55 18.93
CA ALA A 260 -13.79 -11.60 19.86
C ALA A 260 -14.26 -10.17 19.57
N VAL A 261 -14.34 -9.35 20.62
CA VAL A 261 -14.69 -7.93 20.52
C VAL A 261 -13.56 -7.11 21.12
N TYR A 262 -12.66 -6.66 20.27
CA TYR A 262 -11.51 -5.88 20.68
C TYR A 262 -11.86 -4.39 20.85
N LYS A 263 -11.24 -3.74 21.84
CA LYS A 263 -11.54 -2.35 22.25
C LYS A 263 -10.32 -1.43 22.20
N ARG A 264 -9.18 -1.93 21.75
CA ARG A 264 -7.89 -1.21 21.74
C ARG A 264 -7.46 -0.73 23.14
N LYS A 265 -7.66 -1.54 24.15
CA LYS A 265 -7.35 -1.23 25.56
C LYS A 265 -6.54 -2.33 26.22
#